data_9b2116202b8b9637daf893834026bef3
#
_entry.id   9b2116202b8b9637daf893834026bef3
#
_cell.length_a   1.000
_cell.length_b   1.000
_cell.length_c   1.000
_cell.angle_alpha   90.00
_cell.angle_beta   90.00
_cell.angle_gamma   90.00
#
_symmetry.space_group_name_H-M   'P 1'
#
loop_
_entity.id
_entity.type
_entity.pdbx_description
1 polymer ?
#
loop_
_entity_poly.entity_id
_entity_poly.type
_entity_poly.pdbx_seq_one_letter_code
_entity_poly.pdbx_strand_id
1 'polypeptide(L)'
;MRPLYNATKIVATIGPASTDFDILVKMIRAGVDVVRLNFSHGKAQDHIDRAALVRRAAAECGTEVAIMADMQGPKIRVGKFEEGKIFLNNGDKFILDAKWGENGELGNQERVGLDYKALPRDVKPGDKLLLNDGLIVLIVDKVIGHEICTTVRVGGELSNNKGINRMGGGLTAPALTAKDMEDIKTAMSFQADYLAISFPKSATDMEMARQLANIAGEPYGHKPMMIAKIERAEAIPVLQEILDASDGIMVARGDLAVEVGNAAVPALQKRMIRMARASNKLAITATQMMESMIVNAVPTRAEVSDVANAVLDGTDAVMTSAETASGKYPVETVEMMAAICLEAEQSEYNKLDADFLNVEFTRIDQSIAYGTLFTAHHLAVKAIVALTESGSTALWMSRHNIDTPIFALTPSQTTQRKASLYRNVRAFHLLQEGGSHAVLRKAEELLIKEGMVSPGDTIVVTWGSPMGEAGGTNALKIVRVGETYKD
;
A
#
# COMPACT_ATOMS: atom_id res chain seq x y z
N MET A 1 -21.90 -7.33 -12.31
CA MET A 1 -21.86 -7.57 -10.85
C MET A 1 -20.42 -7.90 -10.51
N ARG A 2 -19.77 -7.19 -9.58
CA ARG A 2 -18.49 -7.64 -9.01
C ARG A 2 -18.75 -9.00 -8.34
N PRO A 3 -18.03 -10.07 -8.71
CA PRO A 3 -18.17 -11.33 -8.02
C PRO A 3 -17.59 -11.18 -6.63
N LEU A 4 -18.22 -11.77 -5.65
CA LEU A 4 -17.80 -11.96 -4.26
C LEU A 4 -16.94 -10.82 -3.64
N TYR A 5 -17.49 -10.19 -2.62
CA TYR A 5 -16.88 -9.13 -1.85
C TYR A 5 -15.76 -9.68 -0.96
N ASN A 6 -14.52 -9.33 -1.27
CA ASN A 6 -13.38 -9.60 -0.39
C ASN A 6 -13.23 -8.49 0.65
N ALA A 7 -13.01 -8.87 1.89
CA ALA A 7 -12.66 -7.92 2.95
C ALA A 7 -11.26 -7.34 2.69
N THR A 8 -10.28 -8.18 2.35
CA THR A 8 -8.92 -7.77 1.99
C THR A 8 -8.90 -7.16 0.60
N LYS A 9 -8.30 -5.98 0.47
CA LYS A 9 -8.25 -5.21 -0.77
C LYS A 9 -7.10 -5.67 -1.67
N ILE A 10 -7.24 -5.39 -2.97
CA ILE A 10 -6.20 -5.72 -3.96
C ILE A 10 -5.65 -4.43 -4.55
N VAL A 11 -4.34 -4.23 -4.37
CA VAL A 11 -3.57 -3.18 -5.02
C VAL A 11 -2.87 -3.76 -6.24
N ALA A 12 -3.19 -3.28 -7.44
CA ALA A 12 -2.55 -3.74 -8.67
C ALA A 12 -1.66 -2.66 -9.28
N THR A 13 -0.41 -3.01 -9.59
CA THR A 13 0.49 -2.09 -10.31
C THR A 13 0.17 -2.09 -11.79
N ILE A 14 -0.04 -0.90 -12.36
CA ILE A 14 -0.31 -0.72 -13.80
C ILE A 14 1.00 -0.44 -14.54
N GLY A 15 1.16 -1.15 -15.63
CA GLY A 15 2.31 -1.05 -16.53
C GLY A 15 1.97 -1.54 -17.94
N PRO A 16 2.97 -1.85 -18.78
CA PRO A 16 2.74 -2.21 -20.18
C PRO A 16 1.72 -3.33 -20.42
N ALA A 17 1.62 -4.29 -19.50
CA ALA A 17 0.67 -5.41 -19.63
C ALA A 17 -0.77 -5.05 -19.26
N SER A 18 -1.01 -3.91 -18.62
CA SER A 18 -2.31 -3.52 -18.05
C SER A 18 -2.75 -2.09 -18.41
N THR A 19 -2.13 -1.47 -19.43
CA THR A 19 -2.53 -0.16 -19.97
C THR A 19 -3.57 -0.24 -21.08
N ASP A 20 -3.94 -1.44 -21.53
CA ASP A 20 -5.09 -1.64 -22.40
C ASP A 20 -6.38 -1.44 -21.60
N PHE A 21 -7.35 -0.69 -22.18
CA PHE A 21 -8.61 -0.35 -21.51
C PHE A 21 -9.44 -1.58 -21.12
N ASP A 22 -9.56 -2.54 -22.01
CA ASP A 22 -10.39 -3.73 -21.80
C ASP A 22 -9.74 -4.65 -20.76
N ILE A 23 -8.41 -4.76 -20.75
CA ILE A 23 -7.66 -5.49 -19.72
C ILE A 23 -7.89 -4.83 -18.37
N LEU A 24 -7.76 -3.52 -18.29
CA LEU A 24 -7.94 -2.78 -17.04
C LEU A 24 -9.38 -2.91 -16.50
N VAL A 25 -10.39 -2.84 -17.37
CA VAL A 25 -11.80 -3.09 -17.01
C VAL A 25 -11.97 -4.51 -16.45
N LYS A 26 -11.36 -5.52 -17.09
CA LYS A 26 -11.39 -6.91 -16.56
C LYS A 26 -10.73 -7.03 -15.21
N MET A 27 -9.56 -6.41 -15.00
CA MET A 27 -8.86 -6.41 -13.71
C MET A 27 -9.69 -5.75 -12.61
N ILE A 28 -10.34 -4.62 -12.88
CA ILE A 28 -11.22 -3.94 -11.91
C ILE A 28 -12.44 -4.84 -11.59
N ARG A 29 -13.03 -5.48 -12.59
CA ARG A 29 -14.13 -6.45 -12.37
C ARG A 29 -13.67 -7.67 -11.59
N ALA A 30 -12.43 -8.13 -11.78
CA ALA A 30 -11.84 -9.24 -11.05
C ALA A 30 -11.58 -8.91 -9.56
N GLY A 31 -11.47 -7.64 -9.19
CA GLY A 31 -11.37 -7.25 -7.77
C GLY A 31 -10.35 -6.19 -7.43
N VAL A 32 -9.73 -5.50 -8.39
CA VAL A 32 -8.81 -4.40 -8.08
C VAL A 32 -9.56 -3.26 -7.40
N ASP A 33 -9.10 -2.87 -6.22
CA ASP A 33 -9.62 -1.78 -5.40
C ASP A 33 -8.76 -0.52 -5.50
N VAL A 34 -7.45 -0.71 -5.66
CA VAL A 34 -6.46 0.37 -5.75
C VAL A 34 -5.49 0.08 -6.89
N VAL A 35 -5.22 1.09 -7.70
CA VAL A 35 -4.18 1.04 -8.73
C VAL A 35 -2.93 1.73 -8.22
N ARG A 36 -1.79 1.05 -8.34
CA ARG A 36 -0.47 1.63 -8.06
C ARG A 36 0.20 2.09 -9.35
N LEU A 37 0.62 3.36 -9.37
CA LEU A 37 1.47 3.96 -10.41
C LEU A 37 2.88 4.10 -9.86
N ASN A 38 3.82 3.31 -10.41
CA ASN A 38 5.21 3.27 -9.95
C ASN A 38 6.06 4.34 -10.65
N PHE A 39 6.39 5.40 -9.94
CA PHE A 39 7.20 6.52 -10.47
C PHE A 39 8.69 6.22 -10.65
N SER A 40 9.14 5.00 -10.32
CA SER A 40 10.47 4.53 -10.72
C SER A 40 10.60 4.33 -12.24
N HIS A 41 9.48 4.26 -12.96
CA HIS A 41 9.40 3.99 -14.40
C HIS A 41 8.41 4.94 -15.08
N GLY A 42 8.70 5.31 -16.33
CA GLY A 42 7.84 6.21 -17.10
C GLY A 42 8.12 7.68 -16.86
N LYS A 43 7.44 8.51 -17.63
CA LYS A 43 7.50 9.98 -17.56
C LYS A 43 6.25 10.53 -16.89
N ALA A 44 6.27 11.78 -16.46
CA ALA A 44 5.13 12.45 -15.84
C ALA A 44 3.82 12.29 -16.66
N GLN A 45 3.89 12.50 -18.00
CA GLN A 45 2.73 12.36 -18.87
C GLN A 45 2.16 10.94 -18.90
N ASP A 46 3.03 9.92 -18.87
CA ASP A 46 2.57 8.50 -18.84
C ASP A 46 1.72 8.22 -17.60
N HIS A 47 2.06 8.81 -16.45
CA HIS A 47 1.32 8.66 -15.20
C HIS A 47 -0.01 9.43 -15.23
N ILE A 48 -0.04 10.62 -15.80
CA ILE A 48 -1.26 11.41 -16.00
C ILE A 48 -2.24 10.64 -16.89
N ASP A 49 -1.76 10.12 -18.02
CA ASP A 49 -2.58 9.36 -18.97
C ASP A 49 -3.11 8.06 -18.36
N ARG A 50 -2.27 7.34 -17.60
CA ARG A 50 -2.70 6.12 -16.86
C ARG A 50 -3.73 6.45 -15.79
N ALA A 51 -3.56 7.54 -15.04
CA ALA A 51 -4.54 7.97 -14.05
C ALA A 51 -5.90 8.26 -14.69
N ALA A 52 -5.92 8.97 -15.82
CA ALA A 52 -7.15 9.22 -16.58
C ALA A 52 -7.79 7.93 -17.10
N LEU A 53 -6.98 6.98 -17.58
CA LEU A 53 -7.43 5.67 -18.04
C LEU A 53 -8.09 4.88 -16.89
N VAL A 54 -7.47 4.86 -15.70
CA VAL A 54 -8.01 4.20 -14.51
C VAL A 54 -9.36 4.79 -14.12
N ARG A 55 -9.49 6.11 -14.07
CA ARG A 55 -10.78 6.78 -13.75
C ARG A 55 -11.88 6.41 -14.76
N ARG A 56 -11.56 6.35 -16.05
CA ARG A 56 -12.51 5.92 -17.10
C ARG A 56 -12.93 4.45 -16.94
N ALA A 57 -11.96 3.55 -16.70
CA ALA A 57 -12.24 2.13 -16.53
C ALA A 57 -13.05 1.86 -15.26
N ALA A 58 -12.80 2.59 -14.16
CA ALA A 58 -13.59 2.52 -12.93
C ALA A 58 -15.03 2.95 -13.17
N ALA A 59 -15.25 4.06 -13.91
CA ALA A 59 -16.57 4.55 -14.28
C ALA A 59 -17.33 3.52 -15.15
N GLU A 60 -16.67 2.87 -16.13
CA GLU A 60 -17.24 1.79 -16.93
C GLU A 60 -17.68 0.59 -16.07
N CYS A 61 -16.98 0.33 -14.97
CA CYS A 61 -17.33 -0.72 -14.04
C CYS A 61 -18.39 -0.29 -13.00
N GLY A 62 -18.82 0.99 -13.00
CA GLY A 62 -19.74 1.53 -12.00
C GLY A 62 -19.18 1.49 -10.57
N THR A 63 -17.86 1.68 -10.41
CA THR A 63 -17.18 1.63 -9.10
C THR A 63 -16.11 2.71 -9.01
N GLU A 64 -15.68 3.01 -7.78
CA GLU A 64 -14.50 3.84 -7.55
C GLU A 64 -13.27 2.96 -7.31
N VAL A 65 -12.15 3.38 -7.88
CA VAL A 65 -10.82 2.76 -7.68
C VAL A 65 -9.88 3.86 -7.23
N ALA A 66 -9.20 3.66 -6.12
CA ALA A 66 -8.20 4.61 -5.65
C ALA A 66 -6.92 4.54 -6.49
N ILE A 67 -6.21 5.66 -6.57
CA ILE A 67 -4.90 5.74 -7.23
C ILE A 67 -3.82 6.00 -6.17
N MET A 68 -2.83 5.13 -6.12
CA MET A 68 -1.63 5.26 -5.31
C MET A 68 -0.45 5.61 -6.20
N ALA A 69 0.17 6.77 -5.97
CA ALA A 69 1.43 7.14 -6.59
C ALA A 69 2.58 6.70 -5.69
N ASP A 70 3.44 5.83 -6.19
CA ASP A 70 4.57 5.26 -5.43
C ASP A 70 5.87 5.94 -5.89
N MET A 71 6.43 6.77 -5.00
CA MET A 71 7.64 7.57 -5.24
C MET A 71 8.87 6.67 -5.29
N GLN A 72 9.80 7.00 -6.18
CA GLN A 72 11.01 6.19 -6.40
C GLN A 72 11.89 6.12 -5.15
N GLY A 73 12.06 7.25 -4.45
CA GLY A 73 12.98 7.39 -3.34
C GLY A 73 14.46 7.30 -3.76
N PRO A 74 15.37 7.33 -2.79
CA PRO A 74 16.82 7.32 -3.03
C PRO A 74 17.35 5.89 -3.23
N LYS A 75 16.84 5.15 -4.23
CA LYS A 75 17.39 3.83 -4.54
C LYS A 75 18.80 4.00 -5.12
N ILE A 76 19.80 3.53 -4.37
CA ILE A 76 21.21 3.58 -4.77
C ILE A 76 21.46 2.51 -5.82
N ARG A 77 22.16 2.88 -6.90
CA ARG A 77 22.40 1.99 -8.04
C ARG A 77 23.85 2.05 -8.52
N VAL A 78 24.32 0.93 -9.07
CA VAL A 78 25.55 0.92 -9.90
C VAL A 78 25.30 1.63 -11.21
N GLY A 79 26.35 2.13 -11.83
CA GLY A 79 26.33 2.70 -13.17
C GLY A 79 26.12 1.67 -14.27
N LYS A 80 26.42 2.09 -15.52
CA LYS A 80 26.31 1.22 -16.69
C LYS A 80 27.65 0.56 -16.98
N PHE A 81 27.61 -0.66 -17.55
CA PHE A 81 28.75 -1.42 -18.01
C PHE A 81 28.94 -1.31 -19.53
N GLU A 82 30.17 -1.43 -20.00
CA GLU A 82 30.54 -1.37 -21.42
C GLU A 82 29.75 -2.40 -22.27
N GLU A 83 29.63 -3.64 -21.77
CA GLU A 83 28.89 -4.73 -22.41
C GLU A 83 27.47 -4.92 -21.84
N GLY A 84 26.96 -3.94 -21.08
CA GLY A 84 25.65 -4.00 -20.45
C GLY A 84 25.60 -4.84 -19.17
N LYS A 85 26.55 -5.76 -18.99
CA LYS A 85 26.66 -6.65 -17.82
C LYS A 85 28.05 -7.22 -17.67
N ILE A 86 28.38 -7.66 -16.46
CA ILE A 86 29.59 -8.44 -16.14
C ILE A 86 29.22 -9.67 -15.32
N PHE A 87 30.16 -10.58 -15.15
CA PHE A 87 30.02 -11.71 -14.25
C PHE A 87 31.12 -11.68 -13.19
N LEU A 88 30.74 -11.58 -11.92
CA LEU A 88 31.66 -11.57 -10.79
C LEU A 88 31.77 -12.99 -10.20
N ASN A 89 33.00 -13.46 -9.95
CA ASN A 89 33.25 -14.73 -9.29
C ASN A 89 33.56 -14.53 -7.81
N ASN A 90 33.32 -15.55 -7.01
CA ASN A 90 33.69 -15.54 -5.60
C ASN A 90 35.21 -15.33 -5.43
N GLY A 91 35.61 -14.36 -4.62
CA GLY A 91 36.99 -14.00 -4.38
C GLY A 91 37.52 -12.87 -5.27
N ASP A 92 36.82 -12.49 -6.34
CA ASP A 92 37.22 -11.36 -7.20
C ASP A 92 37.32 -10.10 -6.37
N LYS A 93 38.24 -9.21 -6.79
CA LYS A 93 38.33 -7.83 -6.28
C LYS A 93 37.51 -6.93 -7.19
N PHE A 94 36.66 -6.12 -6.60
CA PHE A 94 35.78 -5.22 -7.34
C PHE A 94 35.69 -3.86 -6.66
N ILE A 95 35.75 -2.78 -7.42
CA ILE A 95 35.75 -1.42 -6.91
C ILE A 95 34.42 -0.73 -7.26
N LEU A 96 33.75 -0.21 -6.23
CA LEU A 96 32.65 0.73 -6.40
C LEU A 96 33.22 2.13 -6.26
N ASP A 97 33.16 2.93 -7.33
CA ASP A 97 33.84 4.21 -7.41
C ASP A 97 32.83 5.35 -7.56
N ALA A 98 32.73 6.20 -6.55
CA ALA A 98 31.77 7.31 -6.54
C ALA A 98 32.04 8.39 -7.59
N LYS A 99 33.25 8.47 -8.19
CA LYS A 99 33.58 9.39 -9.25
C LYS A 99 33.55 8.78 -10.64
N TRP A 100 33.61 7.46 -10.77
CA TRP A 100 33.59 6.79 -12.07
C TRP A 100 32.27 7.04 -12.78
N GLY A 101 32.33 7.42 -14.04
CA GLY A 101 31.16 7.74 -14.85
C GLY A 101 30.82 9.23 -14.89
N GLU A 102 31.49 10.09 -14.11
CA GLU A 102 31.28 11.55 -14.19
C GLU A 102 31.64 12.15 -15.55
N ASN A 103 32.61 11.57 -16.26
CA ASN A 103 33.00 11.96 -17.62
C ASN A 103 32.46 10.97 -18.68
N GLY A 104 31.51 10.12 -18.34
CA GLY A 104 30.90 9.13 -19.25
C GLY A 104 31.61 7.78 -19.29
N GLU A 105 32.58 7.51 -18.37
CA GLU A 105 33.19 6.20 -18.26
C GLU A 105 32.17 5.12 -17.91
N LEU A 106 32.27 3.99 -18.60
CA LEU A 106 31.44 2.80 -18.32
C LEU A 106 32.17 1.85 -17.38
N GLY A 107 31.41 1.07 -16.62
CA GLY A 107 31.95 0.02 -15.76
C GLY A 107 32.49 -1.15 -16.56
N ASN A 108 33.41 -1.89 -15.95
CA ASN A 108 34.04 -3.08 -16.50
C ASN A 108 34.17 -4.17 -15.44
N GLN A 109 34.98 -5.20 -15.70
CA GLN A 109 35.19 -6.33 -14.78
C GLN A 109 35.90 -5.93 -13.45
N GLU A 110 36.53 -4.77 -13.38
CA GLU A 110 37.29 -4.33 -12.22
C GLU A 110 36.56 -3.28 -11.38
N ARG A 111 35.75 -2.42 -12.02
CA ARG A 111 35.06 -1.31 -11.34
C ARG A 111 33.79 -0.85 -12.03
N VAL A 112 32.95 -0.18 -11.26
CA VAL A 112 31.77 0.51 -11.74
C VAL A 112 31.49 1.78 -10.94
N GLY A 113 30.85 2.76 -11.57
CA GLY A 113 30.38 3.97 -10.95
C GLY A 113 29.16 3.78 -10.06
N LEU A 114 28.85 4.82 -9.27
CA LEU A 114 27.71 4.89 -8.37
C LEU A 114 26.91 6.17 -8.62
N ASP A 115 25.59 6.10 -8.51
CA ASP A 115 24.72 7.28 -8.48
C ASP A 115 24.75 8.00 -7.12
N TYR A 116 24.93 7.27 -6.01
CA TYR A 116 25.03 7.82 -4.67
C TYR A 116 26.49 8.12 -4.28
N LYS A 117 26.89 9.38 -4.46
CA LYS A 117 28.28 9.84 -4.29
C LYS A 117 28.78 9.83 -2.84
N ALA A 118 27.88 9.79 -1.86
CA ALA A 118 28.23 9.75 -0.44
C ALA A 118 28.48 8.32 0.09
N LEU A 119 28.22 7.26 -0.68
CA LEU A 119 28.36 5.87 -0.23
C LEU A 119 29.75 5.58 0.41
N PRO A 120 30.89 6.10 -0.09
CA PRO A 120 32.19 5.89 0.55
C PRO A 120 32.29 6.41 1.99
N ARG A 121 31.44 7.39 2.37
CA ARG A 121 31.40 7.94 3.74
C ARG A 121 30.50 7.09 4.68
N ASP A 122 29.56 6.36 4.10
CA ASP A 122 28.56 5.59 4.82
C ASP A 122 29.01 4.15 5.11
N VAL A 123 30.11 3.69 4.50
CA VAL A 123 30.60 2.33 4.63
C VAL A 123 32.00 2.27 5.28
N LYS A 124 32.29 1.14 5.92
CA LYS A 124 33.57 0.87 6.57
C LYS A 124 34.03 -0.57 6.29
N PRO A 125 35.32 -0.87 6.50
CA PRO A 125 35.82 -2.23 6.35
C PRO A 125 35.01 -3.24 7.15
N GLY A 126 34.67 -4.36 6.50
CA GLY A 126 33.83 -5.45 7.04
C GLY A 126 32.34 -5.30 6.73
N ASP A 127 31.87 -4.14 6.27
CA ASP A 127 30.47 -3.99 5.84
C ASP A 127 30.16 -4.88 4.65
N LYS A 128 28.90 -5.35 4.60
CA LYS A 128 28.37 -6.13 3.48
C LYS A 128 27.51 -5.23 2.59
N LEU A 129 27.86 -5.16 1.32
CA LEU A 129 27.07 -4.54 0.29
C LEU A 129 26.36 -5.61 -0.53
N LEU A 130 25.08 -5.41 -0.73
CA LEU A 130 24.18 -6.37 -1.38
C LEU A 130 23.73 -5.75 -2.70
N LEU A 131 24.10 -6.39 -3.82
CA LEU A 131 23.78 -5.92 -5.16
C LEU A 131 22.79 -6.86 -5.83
N ASN A 132 22.05 -6.33 -6.82
CA ASN A 132 21.07 -7.11 -7.57
C ASN A 132 20.09 -7.85 -6.64
N ASP A 133 19.43 -7.10 -5.75
CA ASP A 133 18.45 -7.57 -4.76
C ASP A 133 19.01 -8.68 -3.83
N GLY A 134 20.31 -8.57 -3.51
CA GLY A 134 21.01 -9.47 -2.58
C GLY A 134 21.60 -10.73 -3.21
N LEU A 135 21.46 -10.91 -4.53
CA LEU A 135 22.04 -12.06 -5.23
C LEU A 135 23.58 -12.00 -5.26
N ILE A 136 24.16 -10.80 -5.22
CA ILE A 136 25.61 -10.59 -5.17
C ILE A 136 25.95 -9.95 -3.83
N VAL A 137 26.98 -10.48 -3.15
CA VAL A 137 27.43 -9.99 -1.85
C VAL A 137 28.89 -9.57 -1.95
N LEU A 138 29.15 -8.28 -1.67
CA LEU A 138 30.48 -7.71 -1.60
C LEU A 138 30.84 -7.43 -0.15
N ILE A 139 32.08 -7.73 0.26
CA ILE A 139 32.64 -7.33 1.56
C ILE A 139 33.54 -6.13 1.32
N VAL A 140 33.32 -5.05 2.05
CA VAL A 140 34.19 -3.86 2.01
C VAL A 140 35.52 -4.21 2.67
N ASP A 141 36.62 -4.16 1.90
CA ASP A 141 37.98 -4.37 2.41
C ASP A 141 38.52 -3.06 2.99
N LYS A 142 38.42 -1.97 2.21
CA LYS A 142 38.86 -0.61 2.58
C LYS A 142 38.17 0.45 1.74
N VAL A 143 38.18 1.68 2.21
CA VAL A 143 37.74 2.87 1.49
C VAL A 143 38.93 3.80 1.29
N ILE A 144 39.18 4.20 0.04
CA ILE A 144 40.24 5.11 -0.33
C ILE A 144 39.65 6.30 -1.09
N GLY A 145 39.45 7.41 -0.40
CA GLY A 145 38.84 8.62 -1.00
C GLY A 145 37.40 8.30 -1.49
N HIS A 146 37.24 8.22 -2.82
CA HIS A 146 35.95 7.93 -3.47
C HIS A 146 35.78 6.46 -3.89
N GLU A 147 36.81 5.64 -3.69
CA GLU A 147 36.81 4.22 -4.06
C GLU A 147 36.47 3.34 -2.86
N ILE A 148 35.52 2.42 -3.03
CA ILE A 148 35.20 1.35 -2.09
C ILE A 148 35.79 0.06 -2.67
N CYS A 149 36.92 -0.38 -2.14
CA CYS A 149 37.54 -1.63 -2.53
C CYS A 149 36.86 -2.80 -1.84
N THR A 150 36.39 -3.77 -2.60
CA THR A 150 35.63 -4.91 -2.07
C THR A 150 36.17 -6.24 -2.55
N THR A 151 35.82 -7.29 -1.79
CA THR A 151 35.98 -8.69 -2.20
C THR A 151 34.61 -9.32 -2.42
N VAL A 152 34.44 -9.99 -3.54
CA VAL A 152 33.17 -10.69 -3.87
C VAL A 152 33.03 -11.92 -2.98
N ARG A 153 32.03 -11.94 -2.10
CA ARG A 153 31.72 -13.09 -1.25
C ARG A 153 30.77 -14.08 -1.94
N VAL A 154 29.76 -13.53 -2.63
CA VAL A 154 28.83 -14.29 -3.47
C VAL A 154 28.80 -13.58 -4.82
N GLY A 155 29.22 -14.27 -5.86
CA GLY A 155 29.29 -13.77 -7.23
C GLY A 155 28.01 -14.01 -8.00
N GLY A 156 27.96 -13.51 -9.24
CA GLY A 156 26.84 -13.63 -10.14
C GLY A 156 26.87 -12.59 -11.26
N GLU A 157 25.84 -12.61 -12.08
CA GLU A 157 25.66 -11.61 -13.16
C GLU A 157 25.23 -10.26 -12.56
N LEU A 158 26.00 -9.20 -12.84
CA LEU A 158 25.70 -7.81 -12.48
C LEU A 158 25.50 -7.00 -13.76
N SER A 159 24.27 -6.55 -13.96
CA SER A 159 23.90 -5.71 -15.11
C SER A 159 23.74 -4.23 -14.74
N ASN A 160 23.48 -3.41 -15.77
CA ASN A 160 23.31 -1.95 -15.64
C ASN A 160 22.29 -1.55 -14.59
N ASN A 161 22.58 -0.50 -13.85
CA ASN A 161 21.67 0.20 -12.94
C ASN A 161 21.06 -0.69 -11.83
N LYS A 162 21.73 -1.77 -11.44
CA LYS A 162 21.27 -2.63 -10.34
C LYS A 162 21.40 -1.94 -8.99
N GLY A 163 20.46 -2.25 -8.08
CA GLY A 163 20.42 -1.68 -6.74
C GLY A 163 21.60 -2.10 -5.88
N ILE A 164 21.99 -1.21 -4.95
CA ILE A 164 22.94 -1.49 -3.88
C ILE A 164 22.26 -1.21 -2.56
N ASN A 165 22.33 -2.18 -1.64
CA ASN A 165 21.92 -2.02 -0.25
C ASN A 165 23.10 -2.30 0.67
N ARG A 166 23.09 -1.73 1.87
CA ARG A 166 24.00 -2.09 2.93
C ARG A 166 23.27 -2.97 3.95
N MET A 167 23.81 -4.15 4.25
CA MET A 167 23.23 -5.02 5.25
C MET A 167 23.19 -4.33 6.62
N GLY A 168 22.01 -4.31 7.26
CA GLY A 168 21.79 -3.63 8.53
C GLY A 168 21.57 -2.12 8.42
N GLY A 169 21.46 -1.57 7.21
CA GLY A 169 21.17 -0.15 6.98
C GLY A 169 22.33 0.80 7.21
N GLY A 170 22.06 2.03 7.67
CA GLY A 170 23.06 3.07 8.01
C GLY A 170 23.48 3.96 6.84
N LEU A 171 22.67 4.04 5.77
CA LEU A 171 22.91 4.96 4.67
C LEU A 171 22.30 6.34 4.98
N THR A 172 23.05 7.42 4.74
CA THR A 172 22.62 8.78 5.07
C THR A 172 21.79 9.45 3.98
N ALA A 173 21.54 8.77 2.85
CA ALA A 173 20.71 9.28 1.76
C ALA A 173 19.36 9.82 2.27
N PRO A 174 18.92 11.04 1.83
CA PRO A 174 17.63 11.59 2.22
C PRO A 174 16.49 10.73 1.65
N ALA A 175 15.36 10.65 2.36
CA ALA A 175 14.22 9.87 1.91
C ALA A 175 13.54 10.44 0.65
N LEU A 176 13.62 11.76 0.43
CA LEU A 176 13.07 12.43 -0.74
C LEU A 176 14.19 12.98 -1.63
N THR A 177 14.15 12.61 -2.90
CA THR A 177 15.02 13.13 -3.94
C THR A 177 14.39 14.35 -4.63
N ALA A 178 15.18 15.11 -5.40
CA ALA A 178 14.65 16.18 -6.24
C ALA A 178 13.62 15.66 -7.26
N LYS A 179 13.81 14.44 -7.78
CA LYS A 179 12.84 13.77 -8.65
C LYS A 179 11.54 13.52 -7.91
N ASP A 180 11.58 12.99 -6.68
CA ASP A 180 10.36 12.72 -5.91
C ASP A 180 9.56 14.01 -5.66
N MET A 181 10.23 15.15 -5.46
CA MET A 181 9.53 16.43 -5.29
C MET A 181 8.75 16.85 -6.55
N GLU A 182 9.29 16.61 -7.75
CA GLU A 182 8.58 16.87 -9.01
C GLU A 182 7.50 15.81 -9.26
N ASP A 183 7.76 14.55 -8.93
CA ASP A 183 6.80 13.45 -9.05
C ASP A 183 5.58 13.66 -8.13
N ILE A 184 5.77 14.20 -6.92
CA ILE A 184 4.68 14.58 -6.01
C ILE A 184 3.78 15.64 -6.67
N LYS A 185 4.35 16.66 -7.33
CA LYS A 185 3.55 17.65 -8.05
C LYS A 185 2.72 17.01 -9.16
N THR A 186 3.34 16.10 -9.91
CA THR A 186 2.66 15.33 -10.96
C THR A 186 1.51 14.49 -10.36
N ALA A 187 1.76 13.77 -9.26
CA ALA A 187 0.75 12.96 -8.59
C ALA A 187 -0.44 13.81 -8.09
N MET A 188 -0.17 15.02 -7.59
CA MET A 188 -1.23 15.93 -7.15
C MET A 188 -2.03 16.50 -8.33
N SER A 189 -1.44 16.69 -9.51
CA SER A 189 -2.15 17.21 -10.68
C SER A 189 -3.30 16.31 -11.14
N PHE A 190 -3.22 15.00 -10.93
CA PHE A 190 -4.30 14.04 -11.20
C PHE A 190 -4.99 13.54 -9.91
N GLN A 191 -4.75 14.23 -8.78
CA GLN A 191 -5.38 13.95 -7.48
C GLN A 191 -5.22 12.49 -7.06
N ALA A 192 -3.97 12.01 -6.97
CA ALA A 192 -3.66 10.69 -6.41
C ALA A 192 -4.21 10.60 -4.98
N ASP A 193 -4.94 9.52 -4.68
CA ASP A 193 -5.59 9.34 -3.38
C ASP A 193 -4.59 8.98 -2.29
N TYR A 194 -3.48 8.32 -2.68
CA TYR A 194 -2.40 7.89 -1.81
C TYR A 194 -1.04 8.25 -2.40
N LEU A 195 -0.10 8.63 -1.52
CA LEU A 195 1.32 8.73 -1.83
C LEU A 195 2.10 7.70 -1.00
N ALA A 196 2.77 6.77 -1.67
CA ALA A 196 3.68 5.84 -1.03
C ALA A 196 5.11 6.38 -1.11
N ILE A 197 5.75 6.56 0.05
CA ILE A 197 7.08 7.14 0.18
C ILE A 197 8.09 6.02 0.42
N SER A 198 9.07 5.91 -0.48
CA SER A 198 10.11 4.89 -0.41
C SER A 198 11.23 5.27 0.54
N PHE A 199 11.71 4.29 1.30
CA PHE A 199 12.87 4.36 2.19
C PHE A 199 12.80 5.41 3.32
N PRO A 200 11.63 5.72 3.95
CA PRO A 200 11.62 6.60 5.11
C PRO A 200 12.36 5.95 6.26
N LYS A 201 13.11 6.77 7.02
CA LYS A 201 13.90 6.35 8.20
C LYS A 201 13.33 6.90 9.49
N SER A 202 12.44 7.91 9.41
CA SER A 202 11.93 8.63 10.57
C SER A 202 10.55 9.22 10.31
N ALA A 203 9.89 9.67 11.37
CA ALA A 203 8.67 10.47 11.29
C ALA A 203 8.87 11.75 10.45
N THR A 204 10.02 12.43 10.62
CA THR A 204 10.34 13.66 9.91
C THR A 204 10.32 13.48 8.39
N ASP A 205 10.79 12.34 7.87
CA ASP A 205 10.74 12.06 6.44
C ASP A 205 9.29 12.03 5.93
N MET A 206 8.38 11.42 6.69
CA MET A 206 6.95 11.36 6.35
C MET A 206 6.25 12.71 6.49
N GLU A 207 6.57 13.48 7.52
CA GLU A 207 6.05 14.84 7.73
C GLU A 207 6.47 15.77 6.59
N MET A 208 7.74 15.72 6.17
CA MET A 208 8.25 16.50 5.04
C MET A 208 7.51 16.12 3.74
N ALA A 209 7.34 14.84 3.46
CA ALA A 209 6.59 14.37 2.29
C ALA A 209 5.14 14.86 2.32
N ARG A 210 4.48 14.79 3.48
CA ARG A 210 3.12 15.29 3.68
C ARG A 210 3.01 16.80 3.42
N GLN A 211 3.95 17.60 3.92
CA GLN A 211 3.97 19.04 3.70
C GLN A 211 4.10 19.37 2.20
N LEU A 212 5.04 18.73 1.50
CA LEU A 212 5.21 18.90 0.05
C LEU A 212 3.94 18.50 -0.71
N ALA A 213 3.33 17.37 -0.36
CA ALA A 213 2.09 16.92 -0.99
C ALA A 213 0.93 17.88 -0.76
N ASN A 214 0.78 18.41 0.47
CA ASN A 214 -0.26 19.37 0.79
C ASN A 214 -0.09 20.69 0.01
N ILE A 215 1.13 21.20 -0.09
CA ILE A 215 1.44 22.40 -0.90
C ILE A 215 1.14 22.14 -2.38
N ALA A 216 1.58 21.01 -2.92
CA ALA A 216 1.35 20.67 -4.32
C ALA A 216 -0.13 20.39 -4.63
N GLY A 217 -0.90 19.91 -3.66
CA GLY A 217 -2.32 19.61 -3.78
C GLY A 217 -3.25 20.79 -3.54
N GLU A 218 -2.75 21.87 -2.93
CA GLU A 218 -3.55 23.07 -2.60
C GLU A 218 -4.31 23.65 -3.80
N PRO A 219 -3.72 23.81 -5.01
CA PRO A 219 -4.43 24.31 -6.19
C PRO A 219 -5.61 23.45 -6.62
N TYR A 220 -5.64 22.18 -6.20
CA TYR A 220 -6.68 21.21 -6.54
C TYR A 220 -7.65 20.95 -5.38
N GLY A 221 -7.48 21.61 -4.23
CA GLY A 221 -8.23 21.32 -3.01
C GLY A 221 -8.08 19.88 -2.52
N HIS A 222 -6.93 19.25 -2.80
CA HIS A 222 -6.69 17.82 -2.59
C HIS A 222 -5.55 17.56 -1.59
N LYS A 223 -5.77 16.58 -0.71
CA LYS A 223 -4.76 16.08 0.23
C LYS A 223 -4.73 14.57 0.16
N PRO A 224 -3.61 13.94 -0.22
CA PRO A 224 -3.50 12.49 -0.27
C PRO A 224 -3.34 11.89 1.12
N MET A 225 -3.58 10.60 1.25
CA MET A 225 -3.12 9.82 2.40
C MET A 225 -1.68 9.33 2.16
N MET A 226 -0.87 9.33 3.23
CA MET A 226 0.55 9.02 3.18
C MET A 226 0.81 7.57 3.61
N ILE A 227 1.47 6.79 2.76
CA ILE A 227 1.87 5.40 3.06
C ILE A 227 3.40 5.35 3.19
N ALA A 228 3.90 4.98 4.35
CA ALA A 228 5.33 4.75 4.55
C ALA A 228 5.72 3.35 4.08
N LYS A 229 6.64 3.23 3.13
CA LYS A 229 7.16 1.94 2.70
C LYS A 229 8.30 1.51 3.63
N ILE A 230 8.07 0.44 4.37
CA ILE A 230 9.06 -0.08 5.32
C ILE A 230 9.99 -1.02 4.57
N GLU A 231 11.14 -0.47 4.19
CA GLU A 231 12.14 -1.07 3.31
C GLU A 231 13.53 -1.12 3.96
N ARG A 232 13.74 -0.38 5.06
CA ARG A 232 15.03 -0.23 5.73
C ARG A 232 15.02 -0.81 7.14
N ALA A 233 16.16 -1.34 7.55
CA ALA A 233 16.37 -1.84 8.90
C ALA A 233 16.21 -0.74 9.97
N GLU A 234 16.62 0.50 9.65
CA GLU A 234 16.52 1.66 10.57
C GLU A 234 15.07 2.07 10.86
N ALA A 235 14.14 1.79 9.99
CA ALA A 235 12.72 2.11 10.20
C ALA A 235 12.08 1.22 11.29
N ILE A 236 12.64 0.05 11.55
CA ILE A 236 12.05 -0.94 12.48
C ILE A 236 12.04 -0.46 13.93
N PRO A 237 13.15 0.08 14.51
CA PRO A 237 13.16 0.58 15.89
C PRO A 237 12.23 1.77 16.12
N VAL A 238 12.01 2.61 15.10
CA VAL A 238 11.20 3.85 15.15
C VAL A 238 9.86 3.71 14.45
N LEU A 239 9.40 2.48 14.24
CA LEU A 239 8.19 2.18 13.48
C LEU A 239 6.95 2.90 14.03
N GLN A 240 6.81 3.04 15.35
CA GLN A 240 5.67 3.74 15.96
C GLN A 240 5.65 5.21 15.55
N GLU A 241 6.79 5.89 15.58
CA GLU A 241 6.90 7.29 15.18
C GLU A 241 6.58 7.48 13.69
N ILE A 242 7.02 6.55 12.84
CA ILE A 242 6.68 6.54 11.40
C ILE A 242 5.17 6.33 11.20
N LEU A 243 4.56 5.39 11.94
CA LEU A 243 3.11 5.15 11.91
C LEU A 243 2.33 6.40 12.32
N ASP A 244 2.75 7.09 13.38
CA ASP A 244 2.06 8.28 13.88
C ASP A 244 2.09 9.41 12.84
N ALA A 245 3.19 9.57 12.10
CA ALA A 245 3.34 10.56 11.02
C ALA A 245 2.68 10.15 9.69
N SER A 246 2.21 8.90 9.56
CA SER A 246 1.65 8.34 8.34
C SER A 246 0.16 8.02 8.47
N ASP A 247 -0.51 7.71 7.36
CA ASP A 247 -1.88 7.19 7.34
C ASP A 247 -1.89 5.67 7.19
N GLY A 248 -0.76 5.08 6.83
CA GLY A 248 -0.55 3.66 6.73
C GLY A 248 0.90 3.30 6.39
N ILE A 249 1.17 2.01 6.36
CA ILE A 249 2.46 1.45 5.97
C ILE A 249 2.30 0.43 4.83
N MET A 250 3.37 0.26 4.09
CA MET A 250 3.55 -0.85 3.16
C MET A 250 4.74 -1.69 3.63
N VAL A 251 4.49 -2.96 3.92
CA VAL A 251 5.54 -3.94 4.19
C VAL A 251 6.14 -4.36 2.87
N ALA A 252 7.20 -3.66 2.45
CA ALA A 252 7.86 -3.86 1.16
C ALA A 252 8.95 -4.93 1.32
N ARG A 253 8.53 -6.19 1.29
CA ARG A 253 9.31 -7.35 1.70
C ARG A 253 10.58 -7.58 0.88
N GLY A 254 10.59 -7.19 -0.40
CA GLY A 254 11.76 -7.35 -1.27
C GLY A 254 12.97 -6.56 -0.78
N ASP A 255 12.88 -5.24 -0.71
CA ASP A 255 13.98 -4.38 -0.24
C ASP A 255 14.27 -4.59 1.27
N LEU A 256 13.23 -4.80 2.08
CA LEU A 256 13.40 -5.08 3.51
C LEU A 256 14.22 -6.38 3.74
N ALA A 257 13.92 -7.46 3.00
CA ALA A 257 14.60 -8.74 3.13
C ALA A 257 16.10 -8.65 2.80
N VAL A 258 16.46 -7.76 1.88
CA VAL A 258 17.86 -7.50 1.53
C VAL A 258 18.62 -6.95 2.74
N GLU A 259 18.02 -6.08 3.55
CA GLU A 259 18.69 -5.44 4.69
C GLU A 259 18.65 -6.27 5.98
N VAL A 260 17.51 -6.94 6.26
CA VAL A 260 17.31 -7.67 7.53
C VAL A 260 17.51 -9.18 7.39
N GLY A 261 17.58 -9.69 6.17
CA GLY A 261 17.60 -11.12 5.85
C GLY A 261 16.21 -11.73 5.71
N ASN A 262 16.06 -12.67 4.76
CA ASN A 262 14.78 -13.31 4.43
C ASN A 262 14.07 -13.93 5.64
N ALA A 263 14.82 -14.57 6.53
CA ALA A 263 14.27 -15.27 7.69
C ALA A 263 13.56 -14.35 8.72
N ALA A 264 13.93 -13.08 8.77
CA ALA A 264 13.34 -12.11 9.71
C ALA A 264 12.00 -11.53 9.21
N VAL A 265 11.79 -11.50 7.89
CA VAL A 265 10.65 -10.81 7.26
C VAL A 265 9.28 -11.28 7.75
N PRO A 266 8.97 -12.60 7.86
CA PRO A 266 7.64 -13.03 8.28
C PRO A 266 7.24 -12.55 9.67
N ALA A 267 8.17 -12.58 10.64
CA ALA A 267 7.91 -12.09 11.99
C ALA A 267 7.73 -10.57 12.03
N LEU A 268 8.55 -9.84 11.25
CA LEU A 268 8.42 -8.39 11.11
C LEU A 268 7.11 -8.00 10.44
N GLN A 269 6.67 -8.69 9.38
CA GLN A 269 5.38 -8.47 8.74
C GLN A 269 4.22 -8.54 9.75
N LYS A 270 4.14 -9.63 10.53
CA LYS A 270 3.11 -9.80 11.56
C LYS A 270 3.12 -8.68 12.60
N ARG A 271 4.31 -8.29 13.06
CA ARG A 271 4.48 -7.18 14.01
C ARG A 271 4.01 -5.85 13.41
N MET A 272 4.42 -5.53 12.18
CA MET A 272 4.08 -4.29 11.49
C MET A 272 2.58 -4.16 11.27
N ILE A 273 1.93 -5.19 10.76
CA ILE A 273 0.48 -5.21 10.53
C ILE A 273 -0.27 -5.00 11.85
N ARG A 274 0.12 -5.71 12.92
CA ARG A 274 -0.50 -5.56 14.24
C ARG A 274 -0.36 -4.15 14.79
N MET A 275 0.85 -3.55 14.68
CA MET A 275 1.09 -2.17 15.14
C MET A 275 0.29 -1.15 14.34
N ALA A 276 0.21 -1.31 13.01
CA ALA A 276 -0.60 -0.44 12.17
C ALA A 276 -2.07 -0.49 12.56
N ARG A 277 -2.64 -1.68 12.73
CA ARG A 277 -4.03 -1.87 13.17
C ARG A 277 -4.30 -1.24 14.53
N ALA A 278 -3.43 -1.49 15.51
CA ALA A 278 -3.54 -0.91 16.86
C ALA A 278 -3.46 0.63 16.85
N SER A 279 -2.73 1.21 15.90
CA SER A 279 -2.59 2.66 15.72
C SER A 279 -3.67 3.28 14.81
N ASN A 280 -4.70 2.54 14.43
CA ASN A 280 -5.73 2.97 13.44
C ASN A 280 -5.12 3.38 12.09
N LYS A 281 -4.09 2.66 11.64
CA LYS A 281 -3.40 2.91 10.38
C LYS A 281 -3.59 1.74 9.42
N LEU A 282 -3.44 2.03 8.11
CA LEU A 282 -3.53 1.03 7.06
C LEU A 282 -2.26 0.19 6.97
N ALA A 283 -2.39 -1.05 6.54
CA ALA A 283 -1.28 -1.94 6.25
C ALA A 283 -1.44 -2.61 4.89
N ILE A 284 -0.41 -2.51 4.05
CA ILE A 284 -0.34 -3.16 2.74
C ILE A 284 0.79 -4.17 2.78
N THR A 285 0.53 -5.42 2.40
CA THR A 285 1.58 -6.43 2.21
C THR A 285 1.96 -6.49 0.74
N ALA A 286 3.24 -6.30 0.46
CA ALA A 286 3.72 -6.04 -0.89
C ALA A 286 4.94 -6.90 -1.27
N THR A 287 5.17 -7.01 -2.56
CA THR A 287 6.27 -7.67 -3.27
C THR A 287 6.28 -9.20 -3.17
N GLN A 288 6.56 -9.85 -4.28
CA GLN A 288 6.69 -11.30 -4.42
C GLN A 288 5.47 -12.08 -3.89
N MET A 289 4.26 -11.54 -4.07
CA MET A 289 3.04 -12.21 -3.61
C MET A 289 2.64 -13.36 -4.54
N MET A 290 2.69 -13.12 -5.86
CA MET A 290 2.31 -14.05 -6.93
C MET A 290 3.36 -14.03 -8.05
N GLU A 291 4.63 -13.92 -7.72
CA GLU A 291 5.73 -13.62 -8.66
C GLU A 291 5.83 -14.64 -9.79
N SER A 292 5.56 -15.92 -9.53
CA SER A 292 5.57 -16.96 -10.59
C SER A 292 4.52 -16.68 -11.68
N MET A 293 3.45 -15.94 -11.37
CA MET A 293 2.41 -15.57 -12.33
C MET A 293 2.83 -14.47 -13.31
N ILE A 294 4.03 -13.91 -13.18
CA ILE A 294 4.64 -13.09 -14.24
C ILE A 294 4.72 -13.89 -15.54
N VAL A 295 5.02 -15.18 -15.45
CA VAL A 295 5.25 -16.07 -16.60
C VAL A 295 4.34 -17.30 -16.64
N ASN A 296 3.73 -17.70 -15.52
CA ASN A 296 2.86 -18.86 -15.38
C ASN A 296 1.41 -18.44 -15.15
N ALA A 297 0.47 -19.20 -15.71
CA ALA A 297 -0.97 -18.92 -15.54
C ALA A 297 -1.52 -19.27 -14.15
N VAL A 298 -0.76 -20.00 -13.34
CA VAL A 298 -1.14 -20.42 -11.98
C VAL A 298 0.02 -20.18 -11.01
N PRO A 299 -0.27 -19.81 -9.74
CA PRO A 299 0.77 -19.59 -8.74
C PRO A 299 1.30 -20.90 -8.17
N THR A 300 2.42 -20.82 -7.46
CA THR A 300 2.91 -21.92 -6.64
C THR A 300 2.08 -22.04 -5.35
N ARG A 301 2.10 -23.24 -4.72
CA ARG A 301 1.45 -23.43 -3.41
C ARG A 301 2.05 -22.56 -2.31
N ALA A 302 3.34 -22.24 -2.40
CA ALA A 302 4.01 -21.35 -1.46
C ALA A 302 3.47 -19.94 -1.55
N GLU A 303 3.26 -19.41 -2.76
CA GLU A 303 2.65 -18.08 -2.98
C GLU A 303 1.21 -18.03 -2.50
N VAL A 304 0.41 -19.05 -2.77
CA VAL A 304 -0.97 -19.17 -2.23
C VAL A 304 -0.96 -19.11 -0.71
N SER A 305 -0.05 -19.86 -0.07
CA SER A 305 0.12 -19.84 1.39
C SER A 305 0.58 -18.47 1.90
N ASP A 306 1.45 -17.78 1.19
CA ASP A 306 1.97 -16.47 1.56
C ASP A 306 0.87 -15.39 1.51
N VAL A 307 0.07 -15.35 0.43
CA VAL A 307 -1.08 -14.45 0.33
C VAL A 307 -2.08 -14.73 1.44
N ALA A 308 -2.45 -16.00 1.67
CA ALA A 308 -3.37 -16.39 2.73
C ALA A 308 -2.86 -15.97 4.12
N ASN A 309 -1.55 -16.15 4.41
CA ASN A 309 -0.95 -15.69 5.66
C ASN A 309 -1.04 -14.17 5.84
N ALA A 310 -0.81 -13.37 4.78
CA ALA A 310 -0.97 -11.92 4.86
C ALA A 310 -2.41 -11.52 5.21
N VAL A 311 -3.41 -12.20 4.64
CA VAL A 311 -4.83 -12.01 4.96
C VAL A 311 -5.11 -12.35 6.43
N LEU A 312 -4.63 -13.50 6.91
CA LEU A 312 -4.78 -13.95 8.30
C LEU A 312 -4.04 -13.06 9.31
N ASP A 313 -2.93 -12.43 8.90
CA ASP A 313 -2.24 -11.40 9.69
C ASP A 313 -3.07 -10.12 9.87
N GLY A 314 -4.16 -9.97 9.08
CA GLY A 314 -5.06 -8.83 9.13
C GLY A 314 -4.61 -7.64 8.29
N THR A 315 -3.84 -7.85 7.23
CA THR A 315 -3.48 -6.77 6.28
C THR A 315 -4.74 -6.14 5.67
N ASP A 316 -4.71 -4.83 5.39
CA ASP A 316 -5.80 -4.18 4.66
C ASP A 316 -5.82 -4.59 3.20
N ALA A 317 -4.63 -4.69 2.62
CA ALA A 317 -4.49 -5.03 1.21
C ALA A 317 -3.26 -5.90 0.94
N VAL A 318 -3.36 -6.68 -0.13
CA VAL A 318 -2.26 -7.39 -0.78
C VAL A 318 -1.95 -6.72 -2.11
N MET A 319 -0.68 -6.66 -2.51
CA MET A 319 -0.26 -5.91 -3.69
C MET A 319 0.47 -6.79 -4.69
N THR A 320 0.10 -6.66 -5.97
CA THR A 320 0.86 -7.17 -7.12
C THR A 320 1.77 -6.08 -7.70
N SER A 321 2.94 -6.47 -8.17
CA SER A 321 3.96 -5.59 -8.77
C SER A 321 4.13 -5.92 -10.27
N ALA A 322 5.18 -6.64 -10.63
CA ALA A 322 5.45 -7.04 -12.01
C ALA A 322 4.38 -7.99 -12.56
N GLU A 323 3.72 -8.75 -11.69
CA GLU A 323 2.67 -9.71 -12.05
C GLU A 323 1.55 -9.06 -12.88
N THR A 324 1.14 -7.85 -12.52
CA THR A 324 0.11 -7.07 -13.23
C THR A 324 0.68 -5.97 -14.12
N ALA A 325 1.90 -5.48 -13.85
CA ALA A 325 2.51 -4.39 -14.61
C ALA A 325 3.13 -4.87 -15.93
N SER A 326 3.77 -6.04 -15.95
CA SER A 326 4.53 -6.57 -17.09
C SER A 326 4.35 -8.07 -17.30
N GLY A 327 3.61 -8.75 -16.43
CA GLY A 327 3.35 -10.19 -16.52
C GLY A 327 2.45 -10.56 -17.70
N LYS A 328 2.44 -11.84 -18.03
CA LYS A 328 1.64 -12.39 -19.13
C LYS A 328 0.16 -12.59 -18.76
N TYR A 329 -0.15 -12.65 -17.47
CA TYR A 329 -1.47 -13.03 -16.93
C TYR A 329 -2.01 -12.04 -15.92
N PRO A 330 -2.15 -10.72 -16.26
CA PRO A 330 -2.52 -9.70 -15.27
C PRO A 330 -3.92 -9.89 -14.71
N VAL A 331 -4.89 -10.32 -15.51
CA VAL A 331 -6.29 -10.54 -15.09
C VAL A 331 -6.37 -11.77 -14.20
N GLU A 332 -5.81 -12.89 -14.64
CA GLU A 332 -5.80 -14.17 -13.93
C GLU A 332 -5.07 -14.06 -12.57
N THR A 333 -4.05 -13.21 -12.50
CA THR A 333 -3.34 -12.91 -11.24
C THR A 333 -4.28 -12.25 -10.23
N VAL A 334 -5.08 -11.26 -10.66
CA VAL A 334 -6.06 -10.59 -9.79
C VAL A 334 -7.17 -11.56 -9.39
N GLU A 335 -7.70 -12.35 -10.33
CA GLU A 335 -8.75 -13.35 -10.04
C GLU A 335 -8.27 -14.38 -9.01
N MET A 336 -7.05 -14.90 -9.18
CA MET A 336 -6.47 -15.86 -8.24
C MET A 336 -6.23 -15.24 -6.87
N MET A 337 -5.70 -14.02 -6.83
CA MET A 337 -5.48 -13.30 -5.57
C MET A 337 -6.79 -13.05 -4.83
N ALA A 338 -7.85 -12.65 -5.55
CA ALA A 338 -9.19 -12.47 -4.99
C ALA A 338 -9.75 -13.78 -4.41
N ALA A 339 -9.57 -14.89 -5.13
CA ALA A 339 -10.01 -16.21 -4.67
C ALA A 339 -9.28 -16.64 -3.39
N ILE A 340 -7.95 -16.43 -3.31
CA ILE A 340 -7.16 -16.75 -2.11
C ILE A 340 -7.60 -15.90 -0.92
N CYS A 341 -7.80 -14.59 -1.14
CA CYS A 341 -8.28 -13.70 -0.07
C CYS A 341 -9.62 -14.16 0.48
N LEU A 342 -10.58 -14.47 -0.41
CA LEU A 342 -11.92 -14.91 -0.01
C LEU A 342 -11.87 -16.21 0.80
N GLU A 343 -11.09 -17.21 0.36
CA GLU A 343 -10.95 -18.49 1.06
C GLU A 343 -10.30 -18.31 2.44
N ALA A 344 -9.24 -17.49 2.53
CA ALA A 344 -8.58 -17.20 3.80
C ALA A 344 -9.50 -16.45 4.79
N GLU A 345 -10.37 -15.57 4.28
CA GLU A 345 -11.33 -14.81 5.09
C GLU A 345 -12.44 -15.68 5.68
N GLN A 346 -12.80 -16.77 5.02
CA GLN A 346 -13.81 -17.73 5.52
C GLN A 346 -13.26 -18.67 6.60
N SER A 347 -11.95 -18.64 6.87
CA SER A 347 -11.36 -19.51 7.87
C SER A 347 -11.79 -19.14 9.30
N GLU A 348 -11.82 -20.14 10.19
CA GLU A 348 -12.15 -19.94 11.61
C GLU A 348 -11.18 -19.02 12.38
N TYR A 349 -10.00 -18.76 11.81
CA TYR A 349 -8.99 -17.85 12.37
C TYR A 349 -9.31 -16.35 12.14
N ASN A 350 -10.33 -16.03 11.36
CA ASN A 350 -10.72 -14.66 11.03
C ASN A 350 -11.89 -14.16 11.91
N LYS A 351 -11.94 -14.57 13.18
CA LYS A 351 -12.99 -14.15 14.12
C LYS A 351 -12.69 -12.79 14.75
N LEU A 352 -13.73 -12.11 15.21
CA LEU A 352 -13.62 -10.83 15.92
C LEU A 352 -12.67 -10.96 17.12
N ASP A 353 -11.66 -10.10 17.17
CA ASP A 353 -10.72 -10.03 18.27
C ASP A 353 -11.46 -9.59 19.55
N ALA A 354 -11.38 -10.38 20.62
CA ALA A 354 -11.95 -10.01 21.92
C ALA A 354 -11.12 -8.95 22.68
N ASP A 355 -9.95 -8.62 22.19
CA ASP A 355 -8.98 -7.73 22.84
C ASP A 355 -9.49 -6.28 23.06
N PHE A 356 -10.50 -5.86 22.29
CA PHE A 356 -11.11 -4.54 22.42
C PHE A 356 -11.89 -4.32 23.72
N LEU A 357 -12.27 -5.37 24.44
CA LEU A 357 -12.99 -5.23 25.71
C LEU A 357 -12.15 -4.62 26.84
N ASN A 358 -10.83 -4.60 26.69
CA ASN A 358 -9.88 -4.12 27.69
C ASN A 358 -9.19 -2.82 27.29
N VAL A 359 -9.68 -2.11 26.25
CA VAL A 359 -9.08 -0.87 25.75
C VAL A 359 -9.84 0.33 26.32
N GLU A 360 -9.12 1.29 26.88
CA GLU A 360 -9.66 2.58 27.25
C GLU A 360 -9.77 3.48 26.00
N PHE A 361 -10.96 4.02 25.75
CA PHE A 361 -11.19 4.92 24.63
C PHE A 361 -10.98 6.37 25.05
N THR A 362 -10.27 7.11 24.22
CA THR A 362 -10.04 8.55 24.43
C THR A 362 -10.94 9.41 23.54
N ARG A 363 -11.67 8.80 22.62
CA ARG A 363 -12.52 9.50 21.64
C ARG A 363 -13.91 8.88 21.59
N ILE A 364 -14.92 9.74 21.36
CA ILE A 364 -16.34 9.32 21.26
C ILE A 364 -16.55 8.48 20.00
N ASP A 365 -16.03 8.91 18.84
CA ASP A 365 -16.17 8.18 17.57
C ASP A 365 -15.56 6.77 17.62
N GLN A 366 -14.46 6.61 18.32
CA GLN A 366 -13.85 5.31 18.61
C GLN A 366 -14.79 4.43 19.44
N SER A 367 -15.34 4.97 20.54
CA SER A 367 -16.27 4.23 21.38
C SER A 367 -17.54 3.79 20.63
N ILE A 368 -18.08 4.66 19.77
CA ILE A 368 -19.22 4.31 18.89
C ILE A 368 -18.85 3.20 17.91
N ALA A 369 -17.66 3.28 17.29
CA ALA A 369 -17.19 2.24 16.37
C ALA A 369 -17.13 0.86 17.04
N TYR A 370 -16.57 0.78 18.24
CA TYR A 370 -16.48 -0.47 19.00
C TYR A 370 -17.87 -0.98 19.46
N GLY A 371 -18.73 -0.09 19.96
CA GLY A 371 -20.12 -0.43 20.30
C GLY A 371 -20.90 -0.96 19.10
N THR A 372 -20.61 -0.44 17.91
CA THR A 372 -21.19 -0.90 16.64
C THR A 372 -20.71 -2.30 16.29
N LEU A 373 -19.41 -2.59 16.40
CA LEU A 373 -18.84 -3.90 16.14
C LEU A 373 -19.41 -4.96 17.11
N PHE A 374 -19.47 -4.62 18.40
CA PHE A 374 -20.05 -5.48 19.41
C PHE A 374 -21.53 -5.81 19.08
N THR A 375 -22.30 -4.78 18.76
CA THR A 375 -23.72 -4.93 18.39
C THR A 375 -23.88 -5.79 17.14
N ALA A 376 -23.08 -5.52 16.11
CA ALA A 376 -23.15 -6.25 14.84
C ALA A 376 -22.83 -7.73 15.01
N HIS A 377 -21.82 -8.05 15.81
CA HIS A 377 -21.41 -9.43 16.06
C HIS A 377 -22.48 -10.23 16.82
N HIS A 378 -23.03 -9.64 17.91
CA HIS A 378 -23.96 -10.37 18.79
C HIS A 378 -25.40 -10.41 18.25
N LEU A 379 -25.80 -9.43 17.46
CA LEU A 379 -27.15 -9.38 16.87
C LEU A 379 -27.20 -10.04 15.47
N ALA A 380 -26.07 -10.50 14.95
CA ALA A 380 -25.95 -11.07 13.60
C ALA A 380 -26.58 -10.17 12.52
N VAL A 381 -26.24 -8.88 12.51
CA VAL A 381 -26.77 -7.91 11.54
C VAL A 381 -26.25 -8.18 10.13
N LYS A 382 -27.03 -7.79 9.13
CA LYS A 382 -26.68 -7.97 7.71
C LYS A 382 -25.55 -7.04 7.27
N ALA A 383 -25.50 -5.83 7.84
CA ALA A 383 -24.53 -4.80 7.46
C ALA A 383 -24.33 -3.78 8.58
N ILE A 384 -23.14 -3.18 8.58
CA ILE A 384 -22.82 -1.94 9.30
C ILE A 384 -22.81 -0.81 8.30
N VAL A 385 -23.45 0.31 8.63
CA VAL A 385 -23.51 1.51 7.78
C VAL A 385 -22.89 2.67 8.52
N ALA A 386 -21.85 3.27 7.96
CA ALA A 386 -21.21 4.46 8.49
C ALA A 386 -21.51 5.68 7.61
N LEU A 387 -22.33 6.60 8.10
CA LEU A 387 -22.48 7.93 7.50
C LEU A 387 -21.27 8.77 7.93
N THR A 388 -20.40 9.11 6.99
CA THR A 388 -19.09 9.69 7.31
C THR A 388 -18.64 10.73 6.31
N GLU A 389 -18.02 11.82 6.77
CA GLU A 389 -17.38 12.83 5.92
C GLU A 389 -15.95 12.40 5.54
N SER A 390 -15.16 12.04 6.53
CA SER A 390 -13.72 11.74 6.38
C SER A 390 -13.37 10.26 6.23
N GLY A 391 -14.31 9.36 6.44
CA GLY A 391 -14.07 7.91 6.49
C GLY A 391 -13.53 7.41 7.84
N SER A 392 -13.32 8.26 8.82
CA SER A 392 -12.67 7.91 10.11
C SER A 392 -13.39 6.80 10.85
N THR A 393 -14.71 6.85 10.98
CA THR A 393 -15.50 5.82 11.69
C THR A 393 -15.41 4.46 10.97
N ALA A 394 -15.50 4.46 9.64
CA ALA A 394 -15.33 3.23 8.85
C ALA A 394 -13.91 2.67 9.02
N LEU A 395 -12.88 3.54 9.08
CA LEU A 395 -11.51 3.12 9.33
C LEU A 395 -11.36 2.46 10.71
N TRP A 396 -11.90 3.07 11.78
CA TRP A 396 -11.88 2.46 13.13
C TRP A 396 -12.50 1.06 13.13
N MET A 397 -13.67 0.91 12.53
CA MET A 397 -14.35 -0.39 12.45
C MET A 397 -13.58 -1.41 11.62
N SER A 398 -12.88 -0.97 10.57
CA SER A 398 -12.09 -1.85 9.70
C SER A 398 -10.81 -2.40 10.35
N ARG A 399 -10.43 -1.89 11.54
CA ARG A 399 -9.24 -2.41 12.27
C ARG A 399 -9.46 -3.75 12.94
N HIS A 400 -10.70 -4.22 13.00
CA HIS A 400 -11.09 -5.46 13.65
C HIS A 400 -11.58 -6.49 12.64
N ASN A 401 -11.32 -7.75 12.92
CA ASN A 401 -11.86 -8.85 12.11
C ASN A 401 -13.34 -9.01 12.41
N ILE A 402 -14.19 -8.67 11.47
CA ILE A 402 -15.63 -8.87 11.52
C ILE A 402 -16.13 -9.33 10.15
N ASP A 403 -17.00 -10.34 10.15
CA ASP A 403 -17.57 -10.88 8.90
C ASP A 403 -18.66 -9.97 8.32
N THR A 404 -19.25 -9.12 9.16
CA THR A 404 -20.28 -8.17 8.72
C THR A 404 -19.67 -7.08 7.84
N PRO A 405 -20.17 -6.87 6.61
CA PRO A 405 -19.64 -5.84 5.72
C PRO A 405 -19.92 -4.43 6.27
N ILE A 406 -18.96 -3.51 6.04
CA ILE A 406 -19.05 -2.11 6.44
C ILE A 406 -19.29 -1.27 5.19
N PHE A 407 -20.41 -0.56 5.13
CA PHE A 407 -20.74 0.37 4.06
C PHE A 407 -20.50 1.81 4.53
N ALA A 408 -19.48 2.46 3.96
CA ALA A 408 -19.20 3.87 4.20
C ALA A 408 -19.99 4.72 3.19
N LEU A 409 -20.91 5.53 3.69
CA LEU A 409 -21.71 6.44 2.85
C LEU A 409 -21.24 7.87 3.08
N THR A 410 -20.74 8.51 2.04
CA THR A 410 -20.07 9.82 2.13
C THR A 410 -20.47 10.75 0.99
N PRO A 411 -20.62 12.07 1.23
CA PRO A 411 -20.80 13.04 0.16
C PRO A 411 -19.49 13.38 -0.57
N SER A 412 -18.34 12.95 -0.04
CA SER A 412 -17.01 13.23 -0.59
C SER A 412 -16.53 12.10 -1.51
N GLN A 413 -16.40 12.37 -2.80
CA GLN A 413 -15.82 11.42 -3.74
C GLN A 413 -14.37 11.05 -3.39
N THR A 414 -13.60 11.99 -2.87
CA THR A 414 -12.23 11.74 -2.38
C THR A 414 -12.24 10.76 -1.22
N THR A 415 -13.15 10.91 -0.26
CA THR A 415 -13.30 9.96 0.86
C THR A 415 -13.75 8.60 0.37
N GLN A 416 -14.69 8.54 -0.59
CA GLN A 416 -15.12 7.29 -1.21
C GLN A 416 -13.95 6.53 -1.83
N ARG A 417 -13.09 7.21 -2.61
CA ARG A 417 -11.90 6.61 -3.22
C ARG A 417 -10.88 6.14 -2.16
N LYS A 418 -10.61 6.96 -1.16
CA LYS A 418 -9.70 6.58 -0.06
C LYS A 418 -10.19 5.35 0.69
N ALA A 419 -11.47 5.24 0.95
CA ALA A 419 -12.04 4.08 1.63
C ALA A 419 -11.94 2.77 0.83
N SER A 420 -11.60 2.81 -0.47
CA SER A 420 -11.34 1.61 -1.28
C SER A 420 -10.13 0.78 -0.77
N LEU A 421 -9.24 1.35 0.04
CA LEU A 421 -8.12 0.61 0.66
C LEU A 421 -8.46 0.07 2.06
N TYR A 422 -9.59 0.45 2.66
CA TYR A 422 -9.94 0.03 4.03
C TYR A 422 -10.49 -1.40 4.01
N ARG A 423 -9.87 -2.29 4.81
CA ARG A 423 -10.32 -3.68 4.93
C ARG A 423 -11.81 -3.75 5.27
N ASN A 424 -12.56 -4.64 4.61
CA ASN A 424 -14.00 -4.88 4.82
C ASN A 424 -14.90 -3.66 4.64
N VAL A 425 -14.39 -2.55 4.04
CA VAL A 425 -15.18 -1.35 3.75
C VAL A 425 -15.52 -1.27 2.28
N ARG A 426 -16.79 -0.99 1.98
CA ARG A 426 -17.24 -0.57 0.65
C ARG A 426 -17.88 0.79 0.74
N ALA A 427 -17.40 1.75 -0.05
CA ALA A 427 -17.84 3.12 0.02
C ALA A 427 -18.79 3.48 -1.12
N PHE A 428 -19.84 4.23 -0.80
CA PHE A 428 -20.78 4.75 -1.78
C PHE A 428 -20.93 6.26 -1.59
N HIS A 429 -21.21 6.95 -2.70
CA HIS A 429 -21.50 8.37 -2.66
C HIS A 429 -22.95 8.58 -2.19
N LEU A 430 -23.14 9.39 -1.16
CA LEU A 430 -24.45 9.78 -0.65
C LEU A 430 -24.42 11.22 -0.14
N LEU A 431 -25.23 12.10 -0.75
CA LEU A 431 -25.41 13.47 -0.25
C LEU A 431 -26.19 13.44 1.06
N GLN A 432 -25.60 14.01 2.10
CA GLN A 432 -26.16 14.06 3.46
C GLN A 432 -27.00 15.35 3.66
N GLU A 433 -27.97 15.57 2.77
CA GLU A 433 -28.86 16.72 2.80
C GLU A 433 -30.19 16.40 3.48
N GLY A 434 -30.64 17.27 4.36
CA GLY A 434 -31.85 17.12 5.15
C GLY A 434 -31.59 16.68 6.59
N GLY A 435 -32.63 16.45 7.37
CA GLY A 435 -32.49 15.95 8.73
C GLY A 435 -32.07 14.49 8.77
N SER A 436 -31.62 14.02 9.93
CA SER A 436 -31.09 12.64 10.13
C SER A 436 -32.03 11.55 9.59
N HIS A 437 -33.34 11.69 9.78
CA HIS A 437 -34.33 10.74 9.25
C HIS A 437 -34.35 10.65 7.72
N ALA A 438 -34.23 11.80 7.04
CA ALA A 438 -34.18 11.84 5.58
C ALA A 438 -32.91 11.19 5.02
N VAL A 439 -31.75 11.44 5.64
CA VAL A 439 -30.47 10.85 5.26
C VAL A 439 -30.46 9.34 5.50
N LEU A 440 -30.98 8.88 6.65
CA LEU A 440 -31.08 7.45 6.96
C LEU A 440 -31.96 6.71 5.93
N ARG A 441 -33.10 7.30 5.54
CA ARG A 441 -33.96 6.71 4.48
C ARG A 441 -33.23 6.63 3.13
N LYS A 442 -32.56 7.72 2.71
CA LYS A 442 -31.75 7.70 1.47
C LYS A 442 -30.65 6.64 1.52
N ALA A 443 -30.05 6.41 2.69
CA ALA A 443 -29.04 5.37 2.90
C ALA A 443 -29.62 3.98 2.70
N GLU A 444 -30.81 3.69 3.28
CA GLU A 444 -31.50 2.40 3.06
C GLU A 444 -31.87 2.20 1.58
N GLU A 445 -32.46 3.21 0.94
CA GLU A 445 -32.85 3.16 -0.48
C GLU A 445 -31.63 2.88 -1.38
N LEU A 446 -30.49 3.54 -1.11
CA LEU A 446 -29.24 3.31 -1.85
C LEU A 446 -28.76 1.86 -1.67
N LEU A 447 -28.68 1.36 -0.45
CA LEU A 447 -28.18 0.01 -0.17
C LEU A 447 -29.10 -1.09 -0.72
N ILE A 448 -30.42 -0.87 -0.74
CA ILE A 448 -31.38 -1.76 -1.40
C ILE A 448 -31.14 -1.74 -2.93
N LYS A 449 -31.02 -0.55 -3.52
CA LYS A 449 -30.75 -0.38 -4.96
C LYS A 449 -29.46 -1.08 -5.39
N GLU A 450 -28.42 -0.98 -4.58
CA GLU A 450 -27.14 -1.64 -4.83
C GLU A 450 -27.15 -3.14 -4.51
N GLY A 451 -28.25 -3.66 -4.01
CA GLY A 451 -28.42 -5.10 -3.65
C GLY A 451 -27.62 -5.53 -2.43
N MET A 452 -27.24 -4.58 -1.56
CA MET A 452 -26.45 -4.87 -0.36
C MET A 452 -27.30 -5.34 0.80
N VAL A 453 -28.54 -4.86 0.89
CA VAL A 453 -29.52 -5.22 1.91
C VAL A 453 -30.90 -5.39 1.28
N SER A 454 -31.78 -6.09 1.97
CA SER A 454 -33.17 -6.32 1.57
C SER A 454 -34.13 -5.84 2.66
N PRO A 455 -35.40 -5.49 2.32
CA PRO A 455 -36.42 -5.21 3.31
C PRO A 455 -36.55 -6.34 4.34
N GLY A 456 -36.57 -6.01 5.63
CA GLY A 456 -36.59 -6.95 6.75
C GLY A 456 -35.20 -7.29 7.31
N ASP A 457 -34.10 -7.00 6.62
CA ASP A 457 -32.75 -7.15 7.16
C ASP A 457 -32.52 -6.20 8.35
N THR A 458 -31.77 -6.64 9.34
CA THR A 458 -31.32 -5.77 10.44
C THR A 458 -29.95 -5.20 10.11
N ILE A 459 -29.77 -3.89 10.25
CA ILE A 459 -28.52 -3.16 10.05
C ILE A 459 -28.21 -2.29 11.26
N VAL A 460 -26.94 -1.95 11.45
CA VAL A 460 -26.51 -0.93 12.44
C VAL A 460 -25.98 0.28 11.68
N VAL A 461 -26.52 1.46 12.00
CA VAL A 461 -26.13 2.72 11.36
C VAL A 461 -25.45 3.63 12.35
N THR A 462 -24.34 4.25 11.97
CA THR A 462 -23.61 5.25 12.77
C THR A 462 -23.54 6.58 12.04
N TRP A 463 -23.65 7.69 12.79
CA TRP A 463 -23.53 9.04 12.25
C TRP A 463 -23.09 10.05 13.32
N GLY A 464 -22.73 11.26 12.88
CA GLY A 464 -22.51 12.42 13.73
C GLY A 464 -23.79 13.23 13.91
N SER A 465 -24.07 13.72 15.10
CA SER A 465 -25.11 14.69 15.37
C SER A 465 -24.50 15.94 16.02
N PRO A 466 -24.44 17.09 15.30
CA PRO A 466 -24.97 17.33 13.95
C PRO A 466 -24.23 16.56 12.83
N MET A 467 -24.93 16.33 11.71
CA MET A 467 -24.30 15.72 10.52
C MET A 467 -23.37 16.70 9.79
N GLY A 468 -22.39 16.18 9.05
CA GLY A 468 -21.48 16.98 8.22
C GLY A 468 -20.20 17.44 8.94
N GLU A 469 -19.97 17.02 10.18
CA GLU A 469 -18.74 17.29 10.91
C GLU A 469 -17.78 16.10 10.90
N ALA A 470 -16.56 16.32 10.39
CA ALA A 470 -15.54 15.28 10.39
C ALA A 470 -15.14 14.89 11.83
N GLY A 471 -15.12 13.57 12.13
CA GLY A 471 -14.81 13.07 13.48
C GLY A 471 -15.94 13.25 14.50
N GLY A 472 -17.12 13.72 14.07
CA GLY A 472 -18.29 14.00 14.92
C GLY A 472 -19.18 12.79 15.20
N THR A 473 -18.79 11.56 14.83
CA THR A 473 -19.63 10.37 15.05
C THR A 473 -19.90 10.15 16.55
N ASN A 474 -21.18 10.26 16.95
CA ASN A 474 -21.61 10.18 18.33
C ASN A 474 -22.93 9.43 18.52
N ALA A 475 -23.48 8.84 17.46
CA ALA A 475 -24.74 8.13 17.47
C ALA A 475 -24.65 6.77 16.77
N LEU A 476 -25.39 5.80 17.29
CA LEU A 476 -25.59 4.46 16.75
C LEU A 476 -27.08 4.14 16.83
N LYS A 477 -27.62 3.52 15.77
CA LYS A 477 -29.02 3.04 15.74
C LYS A 477 -29.09 1.68 15.07
N ILE A 478 -29.84 0.77 15.68
CA ILE A 478 -30.25 -0.50 15.06
C ILE A 478 -31.52 -0.25 14.27
N VAL A 479 -31.53 -0.66 13.01
CA VAL A 479 -32.62 -0.39 12.06
C VAL A 479 -33.03 -1.69 11.39
N ARG A 480 -34.34 -1.90 11.23
CA ARG A 480 -34.89 -2.93 10.37
C ARG A 480 -35.25 -2.29 9.04
N VAL A 481 -34.60 -2.70 7.98
CA VAL A 481 -34.74 -2.12 6.64
C VAL A 481 -36.19 -2.15 6.18
N GLY A 482 -36.72 -0.99 5.77
CA GLY A 482 -38.10 -0.81 5.32
C GLY A 482 -39.15 -0.59 6.42
N GLU A 483 -38.80 -0.64 7.73
CA GLU A 483 -39.74 -0.41 8.84
C GLU A 483 -39.54 0.96 9.53
N THR A 484 -38.44 1.64 9.28
CA THR A 484 -37.94 2.75 10.09
C THR A 484 -38.75 4.06 9.96
N TYR A 485 -39.63 4.18 8.97
CA TYR A 485 -40.24 5.46 8.56
C TYR A 485 -41.75 5.37 8.34
N LYS A 486 -42.42 4.54 9.12
CA LYS A 486 -43.88 4.69 9.26
C LYS A 486 -44.09 5.86 10.19
N ASP A 487 -44.51 7.01 9.63
CA ASP A 487 -45.01 8.17 10.35
C ASP A 487 -46.23 7.79 11.22
#